data_0fce69bb1b1dfc6788f517f278e24f54
#
_entry.id   0fce69bb1b1dfc6788f517f278e24f54
#
_cell.length_a   1.000
_cell.length_b   1.000
_cell.length_c   1.000
_cell.angle_alpha   90.00
_cell.angle_beta   90.00
_cell.angle_gamma   90.00
#
_symmetry.space_group_name_H-M   'P 1'
#
loop_
_entity.id
_entity.type
_entity.pdbx_description
1 polymer ?
#
loop_
_entity_poly.entity_id
_entity_poly.type
_entity_poly.pdbx_seq_one_letter_code
_entity_poly.pdbx_strand_id
1 'polypeptide(L)'
;MSRKSEQARSKVPSRARRVAPFIWPIGKSPTRPDEMNTSYGPRIDANRWDFHDGIDLPASVGTPVHAMADGIVHRAGPADQVFGSTHVRLKVVDPTDGQDDLFLVYLHLDSIAEGVIPGVQVNQGDVLGAVGQEDAEYPHLHFEFRKGGPEEVHSVHPLRYLDYLNTANFTRLHLDRCNFSSDDGDKRLVRLRFDVVDRREGDVKGVDVELKRVGGEPQQLHVDFDDRETIVSDKGDQHAFKNGIAVEGYQKSNLKGEGLKALRYGVLIKDIAPEFERVKLNVLDARNENQKSAEFPLPKLKTGQKPINSRAGFEEGESFPPRGWELSIRSGNICRPDESAKLTDARGLLCQDLGSTRGPLIRAGLRFALPIDRAVRPMSWRLKADIKPAELQMGKGLAMHPLVFLAGNEIVAAACLRKVVSGEFFAGVMIRSRDGLFRERINGGEKGKIAIETAARWEVELLRIGTRQTTIVLRLNDEIVVRINGDTTSVEPDAAGVGIVHKHSGLQITLHVDQLRLTEAPR
;
A
#
# COMPACT_ATOMS: atom_id res chain seq x y z
N MET A 1 -15.04 50.81 46.06
CA MET A 1 -13.62 50.70 45.70
C MET A 1 -13.38 49.32 45.11
N SER A 2 -13.38 49.23 43.78
CA SER A 2 -13.23 47.97 43.04
C SER A 2 -11.84 47.98 42.40
N ARG A 3 -10.97 47.02 42.79
CA ARG A 3 -9.65 46.80 42.17
C ARG A 3 -9.82 45.87 40.96
N LYS A 4 -9.64 46.42 39.77
CA LYS A 4 -9.44 45.64 38.54
C LYS A 4 -8.06 44.99 38.60
N SER A 5 -7.99 43.66 38.54
CA SER A 5 -6.77 42.90 38.33
C SER A 5 -6.46 42.88 36.83
N GLU A 6 -5.42 43.58 36.40
CA GLU A 6 -4.81 43.46 35.09
C GLU A 6 -4.08 42.12 35.01
N GLN A 7 -4.61 41.23 34.19
CA GLN A 7 -3.88 40.03 33.79
C GLN A 7 -2.80 40.43 32.77
N ALA A 8 -1.55 40.35 33.24
CA ALA A 8 -0.39 40.47 32.37
C ALA A 8 -0.37 39.31 31.35
N ARG A 9 -0.67 39.61 30.09
CA ARG A 9 -0.41 38.68 28.98
C ARG A 9 1.11 38.53 28.83
N SER A 10 1.63 37.36 29.19
CA SER A 10 3.02 37.00 28.91
C SER A 10 3.20 36.99 27.38
N LYS A 11 3.98 37.93 26.87
CA LYS A 11 4.49 37.90 25.50
C LYS A 11 5.42 36.71 25.39
N VAL A 12 4.98 35.66 24.69
CA VAL A 12 5.88 34.61 24.21
C VAL A 12 6.97 35.32 23.38
N PRO A 13 8.26 35.17 23.71
CA PRO A 13 9.31 35.80 22.92
C PRO A 13 9.23 35.26 21.50
N SER A 14 9.21 36.16 20.52
CA SER A 14 9.34 35.81 19.12
C SER A 14 10.70 35.12 18.93
N ARG A 15 10.68 33.83 18.66
CA ARG A 15 11.88 33.04 18.40
C ARG A 15 12.59 33.68 17.21
N ALA A 16 13.80 34.14 17.40
CA ALA A 16 14.62 34.68 16.36
C ALA A 16 14.65 33.69 15.18
N ARG A 17 14.24 34.12 14.00
CA ARG A 17 14.24 33.34 12.77
C ARG A 17 15.68 32.85 12.56
N ARG A 18 15.96 31.57 12.78
CA ARG A 18 17.25 30.98 12.41
C ARG A 18 17.37 31.11 10.90
N VAL A 19 18.34 31.84 10.43
CA VAL A 19 18.73 31.85 9.02
C VAL A 19 19.24 30.44 8.72
N ALA A 20 18.67 29.77 7.75
CA ALA A 20 19.14 28.46 7.35
C ALA A 20 20.57 28.62 6.79
N PRO A 21 21.50 27.76 7.20
CA PRO A 21 22.92 27.89 6.75
C PRO A 21 23.08 27.50 5.29
N PHE A 22 22.09 26.90 4.67
CA PHE A 22 22.09 26.46 3.28
C PHE A 22 21.18 27.31 2.42
N ILE A 23 21.61 27.56 1.18
CA ILE A 23 20.74 28.10 0.14
C ILE A 23 20.14 26.98 -0.68
N TRP A 24 19.08 27.29 -1.43
CA TRP A 24 18.52 26.31 -2.35
C TRP A 24 19.41 26.18 -3.59
N PRO A 25 19.47 24.96 -4.19
CA PRO A 25 20.40 24.67 -5.27
C PRO A 25 19.98 25.27 -6.61
N ILE A 26 18.69 25.58 -6.82
CA ILE A 26 18.19 26.22 -8.03
C ILE A 26 17.21 27.35 -7.68
N GLY A 27 17.29 28.44 -8.45
CA GLY A 27 16.46 29.63 -8.28
C GLY A 27 16.92 30.60 -7.20
N LYS A 28 16.24 31.75 -7.12
CA LYS A 28 16.40 32.68 -6.01
C LYS A 28 15.51 32.21 -4.88
N SER A 29 16.11 31.89 -3.76
CA SER A 29 15.49 31.49 -2.52
C SER A 29 14.07 30.93 -2.70
N PRO A 30 13.84 29.64 -2.57
CA PRO A 30 12.52 29.12 -2.68
C PRO A 30 11.75 29.64 -1.51
N THR A 31 10.86 30.36 -1.82
CA THR A 31 9.82 30.70 -0.89
C THR A 31 8.82 29.56 -0.76
N ARG A 32 9.00 28.41 -1.50
CA ARG A 32 7.88 27.48 -1.65
C ARG A 32 8.28 26.02 -1.85
N PRO A 33 7.87 25.12 -0.98
CA PRO A 33 7.81 23.69 -1.25
C PRO A 33 6.86 23.27 -2.38
N ASP A 34 6.01 24.16 -2.91
CA ASP A 34 5.12 23.89 -4.05
C ASP A 34 5.88 23.73 -5.38
N GLU A 35 7.15 24.05 -5.40
CA GLU A 35 8.05 23.79 -6.54
C GLU A 35 8.69 22.39 -6.46
N MET A 36 8.46 21.64 -5.37
CA MET A 36 8.89 20.26 -5.26
C MET A 36 7.91 19.34 -5.96
N ASN A 37 8.42 18.42 -6.75
CA ASN A 37 7.57 17.45 -7.43
C ASN A 37 7.46 16.11 -6.69
N THR A 38 8.50 15.70 -5.99
CA THR A 38 8.50 14.57 -5.09
C THR A 38 9.26 14.86 -3.82
N SER A 39 8.79 14.27 -2.73
CA SER A 39 9.29 14.44 -1.39
C SER A 39 10.23 13.34 -0.97
N TYR A 40 11.04 13.62 0.04
CA TYR A 40 11.84 12.65 0.78
C TYR A 40 10.96 11.61 1.49
N GLY A 41 11.42 10.36 1.53
CA GLY A 41 10.84 9.30 2.33
C GLY A 41 10.10 8.22 1.52
N PRO A 42 9.34 7.35 2.21
CA PRO A 42 8.67 6.21 1.59
C PRO A 42 7.59 6.68 0.60
N ARG A 43 7.66 6.18 -0.64
CA ARG A 43 6.71 6.49 -1.71
C ARG A 43 6.26 5.23 -2.45
N ILE A 44 5.19 5.35 -3.23
CA ILE A 44 4.79 4.36 -4.22
C ILE A 44 5.09 4.93 -5.59
N ASP A 45 6.15 4.48 -6.19
CA ASP A 45 6.54 4.81 -7.55
C ASP A 45 6.28 3.64 -8.51
N ALA A 46 5.72 3.91 -9.69
CA ALA A 46 5.36 2.90 -10.68
C ALA A 46 4.64 1.65 -10.10
N ASN A 47 3.79 1.83 -9.06
CA ASN A 47 3.11 0.80 -8.27
C ASN A 47 4.04 -0.11 -7.45
N ARG A 48 5.26 0.31 -7.19
CA ARG A 48 6.19 -0.34 -6.27
C ARG A 48 6.43 0.57 -5.08
N TRP A 49 6.67 -0.05 -3.93
CA TRP A 49 7.19 0.68 -2.79
C TRP A 49 8.65 1.04 -3.05
N ASP A 50 9.00 2.27 -2.78
CA ASP A 50 10.30 2.85 -2.98
C ASP A 50 10.59 3.83 -1.86
N PHE A 51 11.86 4.10 -1.60
CA PHE A 51 12.30 5.14 -0.70
C PHE A 51 13.02 6.24 -1.48
N HIS A 52 12.51 7.45 -1.43
CA HIS A 52 13.10 8.60 -2.10
C HIS A 52 14.08 9.30 -1.18
N ASP A 53 15.35 9.22 -1.52
CA ASP A 53 16.46 9.68 -0.67
C ASP A 53 16.67 11.21 -0.65
N GLY A 54 15.91 11.93 -1.45
CA GLY A 54 16.04 13.37 -1.62
C GLY A 54 14.74 14.09 -1.91
N ILE A 55 14.87 15.22 -2.57
CA ILE A 55 13.76 16.05 -3.05
C ILE A 55 14.01 16.38 -4.51
N ASP A 56 12.94 16.32 -5.34
CA ASP A 56 12.99 16.68 -6.74
C ASP A 56 12.47 18.09 -6.95
N LEU A 57 13.30 18.94 -7.57
CA LEU A 57 12.94 20.29 -7.97
C LEU A 57 12.78 20.37 -9.48
N PRO A 58 11.55 20.48 -10.01
CA PRO A 58 11.32 20.61 -11.44
C PRO A 58 11.97 21.89 -11.98
N ALA A 59 12.75 21.75 -13.03
CA ALA A 59 13.35 22.88 -13.73
C ALA A 59 13.67 22.48 -15.16
N SER A 60 13.79 23.47 -16.06
CA SER A 60 14.17 23.21 -17.45
C SER A 60 15.62 22.73 -17.54
N VAL A 61 15.89 21.85 -18.49
CA VAL A 61 17.26 21.48 -18.86
C VAL A 61 18.11 22.73 -19.08
N GLY A 62 19.34 22.73 -18.57
CA GLY A 62 20.24 23.87 -18.65
C GLY A 62 20.08 24.90 -17.51
N THR A 63 19.09 24.73 -16.60
CA THR A 63 18.97 25.61 -15.42
C THR A 63 20.22 25.46 -14.54
N PRO A 64 20.91 26.55 -14.15
CA PRO A 64 22.10 26.48 -13.30
C PRO A 64 21.81 25.86 -11.94
N VAL A 65 22.69 24.95 -11.50
CA VAL A 65 22.64 24.30 -10.19
C VAL A 65 23.80 24.87 -9.35
N HIS A 66 23.48 25.37 -8.16
CA HIS A 66 24.42 26.04 -7.28
C HIS A 66 24.79 25.21 -6.06
N ALA A 67 26.00 25.38 -5.56
CA ALA A 67 26.43 24.81 -4.29
C ALA A 67 25.57 25.39 -3.15
N MET A 68 24.93 24.51 -2.38
CA MET A 68 24.06 24.91 -1.27
C MET A 68 24.84 25.47 -0.08
N ALA A 69 26.14 25.16 0.04
CA ALA A 69 27.05 25.59 1.10
C ALA A 69 28.50 25.58 0.59
N ASP A 70 29.40 26.21 1.36
CA ASP A 70 30.84 26.01 1.19
C ASP A 70 31.19 24.55 1.44
N GLY A 71 32.03 23.97 0.60
CA GLY A 71 32.39 22.56 0.74
C GLY A 71 33.49 22.11 -0.19
N ILE A 72 33.85 20.85 -0.08
CA ILE A 72 34.83 20.20 -0.96
C ILE A 72 34.10 19.24 -1.88
N VAL A 73 34.37 19.29 -3.17
CA VAL A 73 33.86 18.33 -4.12
C VAL A 73 34.38 16.95 -3.75
N HIS A 74 33.49 16.09 -3.23
CA HIS A 74 33.82 14.73 -2.84
C HIS A 74 33.81 13.78 -4.05
N ARG A 75 32.83 14.00 -4.96
CA ARG A 75 32.68 13.25 -6.20
C ARG A 75 32.01 14.12 -7.26
N ALA A 76 32.41 13.97 -8.51
CA ALA A 76 31.74 14.56 -9.66
C ALA A 76 32.07 13.73 -10.91
N GLY A 77 31.08 13.50 -11.75
CA GLY A 77 31.25 12.71 -12.97
C GLY A 77 29.94 12.34 -13.66
N PRO A 78 30.05 11.67 -14.83
CA PRO A 78 28.90 11.12 -15.52
C PRO A 78 28.29 9.95 -14.74
N ALA A 79 27.21 9.39 -15.26
CA ALA A 79 26.59 8.17 -14.74
C ALA A 79 27.64 7.06 -14.50
N ASP A 80 27.53 6.37 -13.37
CA ASP A 80 28.41 5.28 -12.97
C ASP A 80 27.65 4.20 -12.18
N GLN A 81 28.34 3.23 -11.57
CA GLN A 81 27.72 2.15 -10.81
C GLN A 81 27.09 2.59 -9.49
N VAL A 82 27.45 3.78 -8.97
CA VAL A 82 26.90 4.33 -7.73
C VAL A 82 25.74 5.27 -8.00
N PHE A 83 25.87 6.06 -9.08
CA PHE A 83 24.85 6.98 -9.51
C PHE A 83 24.48 6.70 -10.97
N GLY A 84 23.20 6.44 -11.23
CA GLY A 84 22.67 6.17 -12.56
C GLY A 84 22.70 7.40 -13.48
N SER A 85 23.08 8.58 -13.00
CA SER A 85 23.08 9.83 -13.74
C SER A 85 24.31 10.69 -13.44
N THR A 86 24.53 11.69 -14.29
CA THR A 86 25.57 12.73 -14.08
C THR A 86 25.32 13.43 -12.74
N HIS A 87 26.37 13.56 -11.92
CA HIS A 87 26.24 13.93 -10.52
C HIS A 87 27.40 14.77 -9.99
N VAL A 88 27.09 15.53 -8.93
CA VAL A 88 28.08 16.18 -8.04
C VAL A 88 27.72 15.83 -6.60
N ARG A 89 28.72 15.51 -5.77
CA ARG A 89 28.58 15.34 -4.32
C ARG A 89 29.60 16.23 -3.61
N LEU A 90 29.12 17.11 -2.74
CA LEU A 90 29.93 17.92 -1.87
C LEU A 90 30.03 17.30 -0.48
N LYS A 91 31.19 17.46 0.16
CA LYS A 91 31.38 17.21 1.57
C LYS A 91 31.41 18.56 2.28
N VAL A 92 30.57 18.74 3.29
CA VAL A 92 30.47 19.95 4.11
C VAL A 92 30.45 19.55 5.60
N VAL A 93 30.70 20.50 6.49
CA VAL A 93 30.53 20.28 7.93
C VAL A 93 29.07 20.53 8.30
N ASP A 94 28.45 19.63 9.07
CA ASP A 94 27.07 19.82 9.54
C ASP A 94 27.01 21.06 10.46
N PRO A 95 26.30 22.12 10.06
CA PRO A 95 26.20 23.33 10.86
C PRO A 95 25.33 23.17 12.12
N THR A 96 24.62 22.06 12.25
CA THR A 96 23.71 21.80 13.40
C THR A 96 24.46 21.25 14.62
N ASP A 97 25.51 20.49 14.40
CA ASP A 97 26.35 19.95 15.49
C ASP A 97 27.85 20.25 15.34
N GLY A 98 28.30 20.65 14.15
CA GLY A 98 29.69 21.03 13.87
C GLY A 98 30.68 19.85 13.93
N GLN A 99 30.20 18.63 14.04
CA GLN A 99 31.06 17.45 14.23
C GLN A 99 30.93 16.44 13.10
N ASP A 100 29.71 16.19 12.63
CA ASP A 100 29.47 15.21 11.60
C ASP A 100 29.75 15.77 10.20
N ASP A 101 30.23 14.89 9.32
CA ASP A 101 30.28 15.17 7.89
C ASP A 101 28.87 15.14 7.31
N LEU A 102 28.54 16.13 6.51
CA LEU A 102 27.33 16.18 5.74
C LEU A 102 27.67 16.12 4.25
N PHE A 103 27.01 15.24 3.51
CA PHE A 103 27.19 15.13 2.07
C PHE A 103 25.97 15.67 1.34
N LEU A 104 26.18 16.61 0.44
CA LEU A 104 25.16 17.19 -0.43
C LEU A 104 25.29 16.55 -1.79
N VAL A 105 24.23 15.88 -2.26
CA VAL A 105 24.22 15.15 -3.53
C VAL A 105 23.31 15.87 -4.52
N TYR A 106 23.76 15.99 -5.76
CA TYR A 106 23.04 16.61 -6.87
C TYR A 106 23.04 15.63 -8.04
N LEU A 107 21.87 15.19 -8.48
CA LEU A 107 21.71 14.19 -9.55
C LEU A 107 20.91 14.73 -10.74
N HIS A 108 20.92 13.96 -11.81
CA HIS A 108 20.24 14.24 -13.08
C HIS A 108 20.75 15.50 -13.76
N LEU A 109 22.05 15.77 -13.62
CA LEU A 109 22.67 16.92 -14.27
C LEU A 109 22.86 16.67 -15.77
N ASP A 110 22.66 17.70 -16.59
CA ASP A 110 23.01 17.72 -18.01
C ASP A 110 24.52 17.90 -18.20
N SER A 111 25.15 18.73 -17.33
CA SER A 111 26.55 19.03 -17.40
C SER A 111 27.11 19.41 -16.03
N ILE A 112 28.41 19.24 -15.87
CA ILE A 112 29.18 19.67 -14.69
C ILE A 112 29.98 20.91 -15.10
N ALA A 113 30.00 21.93 -14.25
CA ALA A 113 30.73 23.16 -14.52
C ALA A 113 32.27 22.93 -14.58
N GLU A 114 32.96 23.67 -15.44
CA GLU A 114 34.40 23.60 -15.54
C GLU A 114 35.08 23.88 -14.18
N GLY A 115 36.02 23.01 -13.81
CA GLY A 115 36.74 23.12 -12.53
C GLY A 115 36.05 22.45 -11.35
N VAL A 116 34.81 21.93 -11.47
CA VAL A 116 34.16 21.14 -10.44
C VAL A 116 34.65 19.69 -10.52
N ILE A 117 35.80 19.44 -9.91
CA ILE A 117 36.45 18.12 -9.88
C ILE A 117 36.72 17.68 -8.43
N PRO A 118 36.81 16.38 -8.12
CA PRO A 118 37.08 15.90 -6.78
C PRO A 118 38.30 16.55 -6.13
N GLY A 119 38.16 16.97 -4.87
CA GLY A 119 39.19 17.65 -4.07
C GLY A 119 39.18 19.18 -4.17
N VAL A 120 38.46 19.77 -5.10
CA VAL A 120 38.35 21.24 -5.23
C VAL A 120 37.36 21.80 -4.21
N GLN A 121 37.71 22.92 -3.62
CA GLN A 121 36.81 23.69 -2.76
C GLN A 121 35.88 24.56 -3.61
N VAL A 122 34.60 24.59 -3.24
CA VAL A 122 33.58 25.46 -3.81
C VAL A 122 32.95 26.29 -2.72
N ASN A 123 32.49 27.50 -3.07
CA ASN A 123 31.77 28.36 -2.15
C ASN A 123 30.27 28.24 -2.36
N GLN A 124 29.49 28.58 -1.33
CA GLN A 124 28.06 28.71 -1.44
C GLN A 124 27.65 29.62 -2.60
N GLY A 125 26.82 29.15 -3.49
CA GLY A 125 26.37 29.88 -4.67
C GLY A 125 27.21 29.66 -5.93
N ASP A 126 28.36 29.00 -5.85
CA ASP A 126 29.12 28.63 -7.06
C ASP A 126 28.29 27.68 -7.93
N VAL A 127 28.40 27.83 -9.26
CA VAL A 127 27.72 26.95 -10.20
C VAL A 127 28.42 25.59 -10.23
N LEU A 128 27.68 24.52 -9.92
CA LEU A 128 28.18 23.15 -9.96
C LEU A 128 27.93 22.47 -11.29
N GLY A 129 26.87 22.87 -12.01
CA GLY A 129 26.44 22.29 -13.25
C GLY A 129 25.08 22.82 -13.69
N ALA A 130 24.39 22.08 -14.50
CA ALA A 130 23.06 22.45 -15.00
C ALA A 130 22.08 21.26 -14.87
N VAL A 131 20.79 21.57 -14.66
CA VAL A 131 19.71 20.57 -14.62
C VAL A 131 19.63 19.81 -15.93
N GLY A 132 19.48 18.51 -15.85
CA GLY A 132 19.28 17.60 -16.98
C GLY A 132 18.01 16.77 -16.86
N GLN A 133 18.04 15.63 -17.55
CA GLN A 133 16.97 14.62 -17.54
C GLN A 133 17.54 13.19 -17.61
N GLU A 134 18.83 13.02 -17.40
CA GLU A 134 19.45 11.70 -17.46
C GLU A 134 18.88 10.78 -16.38
N ASP A 135 18.44 9.58 -16.75
CA ASP A 135 17.80 8.61 -15.86
C ASP A 135 16.58 9.15 -15.11
N ALA A 136 15.84 10.08 -15.73
CA ALA A 136 14.69 10.72 -15.13
C ALA A 136 13.51 10.82 -16.11
N GLU A 137 12.28 10.67 -15.61
CA GLU A 137 11.06 10.75 -16.42
C GLU A 137 10.81 12.15 -17.01
N TYR A 138 11.22 13.20 -16.30
CA TYR A 138 11.10 14.61 -16.70
C TYR A 138 12.29 15.41 -16.18
N PRO A 139 12.59 16.61 -16.75
CA PRO A 139 13.70 17.44 -16.28
C PRO A 139 13.49 17.94 -14.85
N HIS A 140 14.44 17.64 -13.96
CA HIS A 140 14.46 18.13 -12.59
C HIS A 140 15.87 18.00 -11.99
N LEU A 141 16.10 18.69 -10.89
CA LEU A 141 17.22 18.42 -10.00
C LEU A 141 16.75 17.53 -8.88
N HIS A 142 17.33 16.36 -8.73
CA HIS A 142 17.26 15.56 -7.50
C HIS A 142 18.41 15.97 -6.58
N PHE A 143 18.13 16.30 -5.32
CA PHE A 143 19.16 16.59 -4.35
C PHE A 143 18.91 15.92 -3.01
N GLU A 144 20.02 15.54 -2.35
CA GLU A 144 19.98 14.83 -1.09
C GLU A 144 20.88 15.47 -0.05
N PHE A 145 20.56 15.22 1.22
CA PHE A 145 21.43 15.42 2.36
C PHE A 145 21.72 14.05 2.98
N ARG A 146 23.01 13.73 3.19
CA ARG A 146 23.45 12.50 3.82
C ARG A 146 24.34 12.84 5.01
N LYS A 147 23.98 12.37 6.21
CA LYS A 147 24.67 12.69 7.46
C LYS A 147 25.52 11.52 7.97
N GLY A 148 26.79 11.76 8.27
CA GLY A 148 27.73 10.77 8.82
C GLY A 148 28.36 9.84 7.79
N GLY A 149 27.89 9.81 6.54
CA GLY A 149 28.44 9.00 5.46
C GLY A 149 27.94 9.38 4.08
N PRO A 150 28.65 8.96 3.03
CA PRO A 150 28.29 9.28 1.66
C PRO A 150 27.28 8.31 1.02
N GLU A 151 26.92 7.22 1.69
CA GLU A 151 26.00 6.19 1.18
C GLU A 151 24.53 6.61 1.34
N GLU A 152 23.63 6.07 0.54
CA GLU A 152 22.19 6.36 0.58
C GLU A 152 21.52 6.07 1.93
N VAL A 153 22.01 5.06 2.65
CA VAL A 153 21.50 4.72 3.99
C VAL A 153 21.64 5.88 4.99
N HIS A 154 22.53 6.83 4.71
CA HIS A 154 22.76 8.04 5.52
C HIS A 154 21.88 9.23 5.10
N SER A 155 20.96 9.02 4.15
CA SER A 155 20.07 10.11 3.72
C SER A 155 19.19 10.59 4.87
N VAL A 156 19.03 11.90 4.94
CA VAL A 156 18.20 12.59 5.93
C VAL A 156 17.33 13.64 5.24
N HIS A 157 16.20 13.97 5.86
CA HIS A 157 15.23 14.87 5.25
C HIS A 157 15.83 16.25 4.94
N PRO A 158 15.94 16.67 3.66
CA PRO A 158 16.61 17.92 3.29
C PRO A 158 16.00 19.17 3.92
N LEU A 159 14.67 19.19 4.15
CA LEU A 159 14.00 20.35 4.75
C LEU A 159 14.36 20.62 6.21
N ARG A 160 15.14 19.76 6.86
CA ARG A 160 15.74 20.05 8.18
C ARG A 160 16.76 21.18 8.11
N TYR A 161 17.42 21.32 6.96
CA TYR A 161 18.56 22.20 6.74
C TYR A 161 18.21 23.43 5.91
N LEU A 162 17.16 23.35 5.12
CA LEU A 162 16.75 24.41 4.21
C LEU A 162 15.69 25.32 4.83
N ASP A 163 15.73 26.60 4.50
CA ASP A 163 14.66 27.51 4.87
C ASP A 163 13.47 27.35 3.92
N TYR A 164 12.31 27.00 4.47
CA TYR A 164 11.06 26.85 3.76
C TYR A 164 9.90 27.34 4.62
N LEU A 165 8.80 27.70 3.98
CA LEU A 165 7.60 28.06 4.71
C LEU A 165 6.98 26.79 5.31
N ASN A 166 7.26 26.58 6.60
CA ASN A 166 6.72 25.46 7.35
C ASN A 166 5.24 25.73 7.68
N THR A 167 4.35 25.28 6.85
CA THR A 167 2.92 25.29 7.08
C THR A 167 2.32 23.97 6.59
N ALA A 168 2.82 22.88 7.13
CA ALA A 168 2.24 21.57 6.88
C ALA A 168 0.74 21.60 7.15
N ASN A 169 -0.05 21.60 6.12
CA ASN A 169 -1.51 21.51 6.20
C ASN A 169 -1.92 20.05 6.01
N PHE A 170 -1.79 19.25 7.08
CA PHE A 170 -2.43 17.95 7.13
C PHE A 170 -3.93 18.18 7.22
N THR A 171 -4.63 18.04 6.13
CA THR A 171 -6.06 18.34 6.12
C THR A 171 -6.90 17.22 6.69
N ARG A 172 -6.42 15.97 6.63
CA ARG A 172 -7.21 14.81 7.05
C ARG A 172 -6.34 13.73 7.68
N LEU A 173 -6.56 13.51 8.97
CA LEU A 173 -6.12 12.30 9.65
C LEU A 173 -7.36 11.45 9.89
N HIS A 174 -7.35 10.17 9.55
CA HIS A 174 -8.48 9.29 9.78
C HIS A 174 -8.08 7.85 10.03
N LEU A 175 -8.88 7.16 10.82
CA LEU A 175 -8.83 5.73 10.96
C LEU A 175 -9.44 5.13 9.70
N ASP A 176 -8.60 4.58 8.82
CA ASP A 176 -9.07 3.96 7.60
C ASP A 176 -9.66 2.59 7.89
N ARG A 177 -9.02 1.82 8.76
CA ARG A 177 -9.41 0.44 9.07
C ARG A 177 -8.95 -0.02 10.43
N CYS A 178 -9.72 -0.95 11.00
CA CYS A 178 -9.32 -1.74 12.14
C CYS A 178 -9.88 -3.16 11.97
N ASN A 179 -9.00 -4.13 11.74
CA ASN A 179 -9.37 -5.54 11.57
C ASN A 179 -8.76 -6.37 12.69
N PHE A 180 -9.37 -7.51 12.96
CA PHE A 180 -8.83 -8.49 13.90
C PHE A 180 -7.93 -9.49 13.17
N SER A 181 -6.87 -9.96 13.84
CA SER A 181 -6.00 -10.99 13.31
C SER A 181 -6.78 -12.30 13.11
N SER A 182 -6.57 -12.96 11.97
CA SER A 182 -7.21 -14.24 11.68
C SER A 182 -6.64 -15.41 12.51
N ASP A 183 -5.39 -15.29 12.94
CA ASP A 183 -4.66 -16.37 13.60
C ASP A 183 -4.75 -16.28 15.13
N ASP A 184 -4.94 -15.08 15.65
CA ASP A 184 -5.05 -14.78 17.08
C ASP A 184 -6.19 -13.78 17.29
N GLY A 185 -7.43 -14.23 17.14
CA GLY A 185 -8.66 -13.42 17.05
C GLY A 185 -8.80 -12.22 17.99
N ASP A 186 -7.89 -12.10 18.96
CA ASP A 186 -7.87 -11.02 19.93
C ASP A 186 -6.96 -9.84 19.53
N LYS A 187 -6.08 -10.01 18.53
CA LYS A 187 -5.20 -8.93 18.05
C LYS A 187 -5.78 -8.19 16.87
N ARG A 188 -5.46 -6.92 16.76
CA ARG A 188 -5.96 -6.03 15.71
C ARG A 188 -4.84 -5.55 14.79
N LEU A 189 -5.16 -5.42 13.50
CA LEU A 189 -4.40 -4.66 12.52
C LEU A 189 -5.14 -3.35 12.27
N VAL A 190 -4.49 -2.23 12.52
CA VAL A 190 -5.05 -0.90 12.31
C VAL A 190 -4.31 -0.20 11.18
N ARG A 191 -5.06 0.42 10.28
CA ARG A 191 -4.54 1.33 9.27
C ARG A 191 -5.06 2.74 9.53
N LEU A 192 -4.16 3.63 9.79
CA LEU A 192 -4.40 5.07 9.82
C LEU A 192 -3.99 5.67 8.48
N ARG A 193 -4.61 6.77 8.11
CA ARG A 193 -4.25 7.56 6.94
C ARG A 193 -4.13 9.02 7.29
N PHE A 194 -3.22 9.69 6.60
CA PHE A 194 -3.19 11.13 6.55
C PHE A 194 -2.91 11.62 5.15
N ASP A 195 -3.54 12.73 4.80
CA ASP A 195 -3.36 13.43 3.56
C ASP A 195 -2.61 14.74 3.85
N VAL A 196 -1.43 14.91 3.27
CA VAL A 196 -0.73 16.20 3.22
C VAL A 196 -1.30 16.93 2.02
N VAL A 197 -2.00 18.02 2.28
CA VAL A 197 -2.74 18.77 1.26
C VAL A 197 -2.11 20.12 1.06
N ASP A 198 -2.34 20.63 -0.13
CA ASP A 198 -1.88 21.90 -0.60
C ASP A 198 -0.39 21.94 -0.96
N ARG A 199 -0.07 22.79 -1.83
CA ARG A 199 1.15 23.26 -2.50
C ARG A 199 2.51 22.98 -1.82
N ARG A 200 2.53 22.18 -0.75
CA ARG A 200 3.70 21.89 0.11
C ARG A 200 3.82 20.40 0.29
N GLU A 201 4.07 19.79 -0.83
CA GLU A 201 4.33 18.36 -0.84
C GLU A 201 5.62 18.12 -0.09
N GLY A 202 5.57 17.47 1.10
CA GLY A 202 6.73 16.72 1.45
C GLY A 202 7.58 17.16 2.61
N ASP A 203 7.03 17.81 3.58
CA ASP A 203 7.75 18.06 4.83
C ASP A 203 7.52 16.98 5.91
N VAL A 204 6.92 15.85 5.57
CA VAL A 204 6.73 14.77 6.54
C VAL A 204 8.05 14.06 6.79
N LYS A 205 8.45 14.05 8.05
CA LYS A 205 9.63 13.34 8.54
C LYS A 205 9.30 11.99 9.15
N GLY A 206 8.10 11.85 9.74
CA GLY A 206 7.74 10.63 10.45
C GLY A 206 6.39 10.68 11.12
N VAL A 207 6.13 9.69 11.94
CA VAL A 207 4.89 9.57 12.70
C VAL A 207 5.14 9.01 14.10
N ASP A 208 4.37 9.54 15.09
CA ASP A 208 4.20 8.94 16.40
C ASP A 208 2.80 8.38 16.53
N VAL A 209 2.70 7.20 17.08
CA VAL A 209 1.43 6.58 17.41
C VAL A 209 1.38 6.26 18.90
N GLU A 210 0.32 6.71 19.56
CA GLU A 210 0.04 6.43 20.96
C GLU A 210 -1.19 5.51 21.06
N LEU A 211 -0.99 4.30 21.56
CA LEU A 211 -2.07 3.36 21.86
C LEU A 211 -2.48 3.53 23.32
N LYS A 212 -3.75 3.84 23.58
CA LYS A 212 -4.29 4.12 24.92
C LYS A 212 -5.20 3.00 25.41
N ARG A 213 -5.04 2.64 26.65
CA ARG A 213 -5.89 1.72 27.40
C ARG A 213 -6.48 2.39 28.63
N VAL A 214 -7.58 1.87 29.15
CA VAL A 214 -8.19 2.39 30.38
C VAL A 214 -7.31 2.00 31.56
N GLY A 215 -6.95 2.98 32.39
CA GLY A 215 -6.23 2.74 33.64
C GLY A 215 -4.79 2.25 33.50
N GLY A 216 -4.15 2.41 32.34
CA GLY A 216 -2.77 2.00 32.15
C GLY A 216 -1.95 3.00 31.34
N GLU A 217 -0.64 2.83 31.35
CA GLU A 217 0.27 3.65 30.56
C GLU A 217 0.05 3.41 29.05
N PRO A 218 0.15 4.47 28.24
CA PRO A 218 0.04 4.34 26.79
C PRO A 218 1.27 3.64 26.22
N GLN A 219 1.08 2.86 25.17
CA GLN A 219 2.17 2.35 24.35
C GLN A 219 2.51 3.37 23.27
N GLN A 220 3.79 3.72 23.16
CA GLN A 220 4.31 4.62 22.13
C GLN A 220 4.97 3.81 21.03
N LEU A 221 4.64 4.15 19.77
CA LEU A 221 5.28 3.63 18.58
C LEU A 221 5.76 4.81 17.76
N HIS A 222 6.95 4.70 17.18
CA HIS A 222 7.61 5.77 16.45
C HIS A 222 8.17 5.27 15.13
N VAL A 223 8.06 6.07 14.07
CA VAL A 223 8.75 5.89 12.80
C VAL A 223 9.34 7.23 12.39
N ASP A 224 10.66 7.27 12.24
CA ASP A 224 11.41 8.40 11.68
C ASP A 224 11.92 8.01 10.29
N PHE A 225 11.66 8.84 9.27
CA PHE A 225 12.12 8.55 7.91
C PHE A 225 13.64 8.69 7.76
N ASP A 226 14.30 9.45 8.64
CA ASP A 226 15.75 9.51 8.69
C ASP A 226 16.38 8.21 9.23
N ASP A 227 15.60 7.35 9.89
CA ASP A 227 16.01 6.01 10.31
C ASP A 227 15.60 4.97 9.25
N ARG A 228 16.21 5.08 8.07
CA ARG A 228 15.87 4.30 6.88
C ARG A 228 15.87 2.80 7.11
N GLU A 229 16.82 2.28 7.87
CA GLU A 229 16.93 0.83 8.16
C GLU A 229 15.68 0.27 8.85
N THR A 230 14.90 1.14 9.50
CA THR A 230 13.69 0.73 10.23
C THR A 230 12.43 0.69 9.38
N ILE A 231 12.46 1.31 8.21
CA ILE A 231 11.30 1.43 7.33
C ILE A 231 11.46 0.69 6.01
N VAL A 232 12.67 0.32 5.62
CA VAL A 232 12.98 -0.48 4.44
C VAL A 232 13.08 -1.95 4.84
N SER A 233 12.47 -2.85 4.06
CA SER A 233 12.63 -4.28 4.27
C SER A 233 14.02 -4.74 3.80
N ASP A 234 14.48 -5.90 4.28
CA ASP A 234 15.74 -6.52 3.84
C ASP A 234 15.82 -6.75 2.32
N LYS A 235 14.67 -6.72 1.65
CA LYS A 235 14.57 -6.86 0.20
C LYS A 235 14.58 -5.52 -0.54
N GLY A 236 14.52 -4.39 0.16
CA GLY A 236 14.55 -3.04 -0.40
C GLY A 236 13.27 -2.57 -1.11
N ASP A 237 12.30 -3.46 -1.33
CA ASP A 237 11.13 -3.21 -2.19
C ASP A 237 9.78 -3.20 -1.46
N GLN A 238 9.80 -3.26 -0.15
CA GLN A 238 8.60 -3.31 0.69
C GLN A 238 8.80 -2.52 1.98
N HIS A 239 7.70 -2.01 2.52
CA HIS A 239 7.72 -1.42 3.86
C HIS A 239 8.04 -2.49 4.93
N ALA A 240 8.92 -2.16 5.86
CA ALA A 240 9.22 -2.99 7.02
C ALA A 240 8.30 -2.70 8.20
N PHE A 241 7.96 -3.73 8.97
CA PHE A 241 7.38 -3.57 10.30
C PHE A 241 8.49 -3.57 11.35
N LYS A 242 8.68 -2.43 12.00
CA LYS A 242 9.53 -2.32 13.18
C LYS A 242 8.67 -2.08 14.41
N ASN A 243 8.84 -2.89 15.45
CA ASN A 243 8.07 -2.75 16.71
C ASN A 243 6.53 -2.70 16.52
N GLY A 244 6.02 -3.39 15.48
CA GLY A 244 4.58 -3.45 15.23
C GLY A 244 4.00 -2.32 14.38
N ILE A 245 4.82 -1.36 13.94
CA ILE A 245 4.39 -0.24 13.07
C ILE A 245 5.14 -0.25 11.73
N ALA A 246 4.46 0.13 10.66
CA ALA A 246 5.05 0.37 9.34
C ALA A 246 4.37 1.54 8.64
N VAL A 247 5.10 2.23 7.76
CA VAL A 247 4.54 3.30 6.91
C VAL A 247 4.46 2.78 5.47
N GLU A 248 3.24 2.83 4.92
CA GLU A 248 3.06 2.65 3.48
C GLU A 248 3.56 3.92 2.76
N GLY A 249 4.23 3.74 1.63
CA GLY A 249 4.70 4.85 0.84
C GLY A 249 3.56 5.80 0.42
N TYR A 250 3.86 7.09 0.31
CA TYR A 250 2.86 8.04 -0.14
C TYR A 250 2.47 7.81 -1.60
N GLN A 251 1.24 8.17 -1.91
CA GLN A 251 0.71 8.22 -3.27
C GLN A 251 0.21 9.62 -3.55
N LYS A 252 0.53 10.14 -4.74
CA LYS A 252 -0.10 11.37 -5.23
C LYS A 252 -1.60 11.12 -5.42
N SER A 253 -2.43 11.94 -4.83
CA SER A 253 -3.88 11.84 -4.95
C SER A 253 -4.50 13.20 -5.24
N ASN A 254 -5.52 13.21 -6.09
CA ASN A 254 -6.37 14.38 -6.24
C ASN A 254 -7.53 14.24 -5.26
N LEU A 255 -7.68 15.19 -4.35
CA LEU A 255 -8.88 15.29 -3.53
C LEU A 255 -10.02 15.77 -4.43
N LYS A 256 -10.93 14.82 -4.77
CA LYS A 256 -12.07 15.11 -5.64
C LYS A 256 -12.94 16.22 -5.03
N GLY A 257 -13.20 17.25 -5.82
CA GLY A 257 -14.07 18.37 -5.48
C GLY A 257 -13.37 19.62 -4.94
N GLU A 258 -12.09 19.52 -4.59
CA GLU A 258 -11.33 20.66 -4.05
C GLU A 258 -10.20 21.11 -5.00
N GLY A 259 -9.93 20.37 -6.08
CA GLY A 259 -8.87 20.68 -7.04
C GLY A 259 -7.45 20.61 -6.46
N LEU A 260 -7.32 20.05 -5.26
CA LEU A 260 -6.07 20.01 -4.53
C LEU A 260 -5.31 18.72 -4.81
N LYS A 261 -4.02 18.84 -5.04
CA LYS A 261 -3.10 17.71 -5.03
C LYS A 261 -2.75 17.37 -3.59
N ALA A 262 -2.64 16.10 -3.28
CA ALA A 262 -2.26 15.63 -1.95
C ALA A 262 -1.31 14.44 -2.02
N LEU A 263 -0.42 14.34 -1.04
CA LEU A 263 0.31 13.11 -0.75
C LEU A 263 -0.47 12.34 0.32
N ARG A 264 -0.84 11.12 -0.01
CA ARG A 264 -1.58 10.23 0.90
C ARG A 264 -0.67 9.16 1.45
N TYR A 265 -0.50 9.15 2.76
CA TYR A 265 0.25 8.14 3.51
C TYR A 265 -0.68 7.16 4.21
N GLY A 266 -0.24 5.93 4.35
CA GLY A 266 -0.84 4.94 5.24
C GLY A 266 0.11 4.55 6.36
N VAL A 267 -0.42 4.40 7.57
CA VAL A 267 0.30 3.87 8.73
C VAL A 267 -0.37 2.58 9.15
N LEU A 268 0.38 1.50 9.15
CA LEU A 268 -0.07 0.16 9.54
C LEU A 268 0.45 -0.14 10.94
N ILE A 269 -0.41 -0.62 11.83
CA ILE A 269 -0.04 -1.04 13.17
C ILE A 269 -0.62 -2.42 13.39
N LYS A 270 0.24 -3.41 13.64
CA LYS A 270 -0.15 -4.80 13.85
C LYS A 270 -0.08 -5.20 15.33
N ASP A 271 -0.70 -6.32 15.63
CA ASP A 271 -0.65 -6.99 16.94
C ASP A 271 -1.19 -6.15 18.10
N ILE A 272 -2.11 -5.22 17.82
CA ILE A 272 -2.71 -4.37 18.85
C ILE A 272 -3.64 -5.22 19.71
N ALA A 273 -3.29 -5.35 21.00
CA ALA A 273 -4.04 -6.12 21.97
C ALA A 273 -5.44 -5.51 22.27
N PRO A 274 -6.42 -6.32 22.71
CA PRO A 274 -7.82 -5.90 22.86
C PRO A 274 -8.04 -4.82 23.94
N GLU A 275 -7.15 -4.71 24.92
CA GLU A 275 -7.24 -3.72 26.00
C GLU A 275 -7.00 -2.28 25.54
N PHE A 276 -6.40 -2.06 24.35
CA PHE A 276 -6.26 -0.71 23.81
C PHE A 276 -7.62 -0.25 23.23
N GLU A 277 -8.08 0.91 23.67
CA GLU A 277 -9.39 1.44 23.29
C GLU A 277 -9.30 2.60 22.29
N ARG A 278 -8.16 3.25 22.25
CA ARG A 278 -7.95 4.42 21.40
C ARG A 278 -6.56 4.40 20.76
N VAL A 279 -6.46 5.01 19.59
CA VAL A 279 -5.20 5.25 18.91
C VAL A 279 -5.10 6.74 18.57
N LYS A 280 -3.98 7.35 18.91
CA LYS A 280 -3.67 8.71 18.53
C LYS A 280 -2.53 8.69 17.54
N LEU A 281 -2.69 9.37 16.40
CA LEU A 281 -1.67 9.58 15.39
C LEU A 281 -1.18 11.02 15.46
N ASN A 282 0.14 11.19 15.57
CA ASN A 282 0.82 12.46 15.40
C ASN A 282 1.66 12.36 14.13
N VAL A 283 1.55 13.34 13.25
CA VAL A 283 2.40 13.45 12.05
C VAL A 283 3.46 14.50 12.33
N LEU A 284 4.72 14.15 12.09
CA LEU A 284 5.88 14.97 12.36
C LEU A 284 6.36 15.61 11.06
N ASP A 285 6.59 16.91 11.08
CA ASP A 285 7.24 17.62 9.98
C ASP A 285 8.77 17.49 10.06
N ALA A 286 9.46 17.93 9.03
CA ALA A 286 10.92 17.84 8.91
C ALA A 286 11.69 18.51 10.06
N ARG A 287 11.07 19.45 10.77
CA ARG A 287 11.68 20.20 11.88
C ARG A 287 11.04 19.94 13.22
N ASN A 288 10.03 19.07 13.28
CA ASN A 288 9.18 18.86 14.47
C ASN A 288 8.54 20.18 15.00
N GLU A 289 8.34 21.17 14.14
CA GLU A 289 7.79 22.47 14.53
C GLU A 289 6.25 22.50 14.44
N ASN A 290 5.67 21.74 13.50
CA ASN A 290 4.23 21.63 13.32
C ASN A 290 3.79 20.18 13.44
N GLN A 291 3.15 19.87 14.53
CA GLN A 291 2.57 18.55 14.73
C GLN A 291 1.06 18.63 14.54
N LYS A 292 0.52 17.76 13.73
CA LYS A 292 -0.92 17.51 13.61
C LYS A 292 -1.23 16.17 14.24
N SER A 293 -2.24 16.15 15.08
CA SER A 293 -2.68 14.93 15.76
C SER A 293 -4.17 14.73 15.67
N ALA A 294 -4.57 13.47 15.62
CA ALA A 294 -5.96 13.05 15.78
C ALA A 294 -6.02 11.75 16.58
N GLU A 295 -7.09 11.61 17.35
CA GLU A 295 -7.33 10.43 18.18
C GLU A 295 -8.61 9.73 17.72
N PHE A 296 -8.56 8.41 17.61
CA PHE A 296 -9.64 7.58 17.12
C PHE A 296 -9.97 6.47 18.10
N PRO A 297 -11.27 6.16 18.32
CA PRO A 297 -11.65 4.97 19.04
C PRO A 297 -11.28 3.72 18.25
N LEU A 298 -10.72 2.72 18.91
CA LEU A 298 -10.50 1.40 18.32
C LEU A 298 -11.76 0.56 18.54
N PRO A 299 -12.31 -0.04 17.46
CA PRO A 299 -13.43 -0.95 17.57
C PRO A 299 -13.10 -2.10 18.53
N LYS A 300 -14.02 -2.39 19.43
CA LYS A 300 -13.97 -3.57 20.30
C LYS A 300 -14.58 -4.75 19.55
N LEU A 301 -14.02 -5.95 19.77
CA LEU A 301 -14.74 -7.17 19.42
C LEU A 301 -16.08 -7.16 20.14
N LYS A 302 -17.17 -7.24 19.41
CA LYS A 302 -18.47 -7.52 20.03
C LYS A 302 -18.35 -8.89 20.67
N THR A 303 -18.59 -8.97 21.97
CA THR A 303 -18.58 -10.22 22.72
C THR A 303 -19.46 -11.24 21.99
N GLY A 304 -18.85 -12.34 21.53
CA GLY A 304 -19.53 -13.40 20.78
C GLY A 304 -19.31 -13.41 19.26
N GLN A 305 -18.78 -12.35 18.64
CA GLN A 305 -18.38 -12.39 17.23
C GLN A 305 -16.87 -12.68 17.13
N LYS A 306 -16.53 -13.94 16.93
CA LYS A 306 -15.18 -14.28 16.48
C LYS A 306 -14.99 -13.81 15.03
N PRO A 307 -13.78 -13.36 14.63
CA PRO A 307 -13.47 -13.12 13.23
C PRO A 307 -13.86 -14.37 12.43
N ILE A 308 -14.38 -14.17 11.23
CA ILE A 308 -14.68 -15.29 10.35
C ILE A 308 -13.37 -15.92 9.94
N ASN A 309 -13.12 -17.08 10.49
CA ASN A 309 -12.06 -17.99 10.09
C ASN A 309 -12.71 -19.35 9.88
N SER A 310 -13.37 -19.50 8.74
CA SER A 310 -13.98 -20.77 8.36
C SER A 310 -12.97 -21.58 7.57
N ARG A 311 -12.52 -22.68 8.15
CA ARG A 311 -11.71 -23.69 7.49
C ARG A 311 -12.59 -24.89 7.23
N ALA A 312 -12.52 -25.42 6.04
CA ALA A 312 -13.18 -26.64 5.66
C ALA A 312 -12.15 -27.63 5.12
N GLY A 313 -11.92 -28.71 5.83
CA GLY A 313 -11.44 -29.96 5.29
C GLY A 313 -12.65 -30.77 4.81
N PHE A 314 -12.41 -31.87 4.16
CA PHE A 314 -13.45 -32.77 3.64
C PHE A 314 -13.21 -34.21 4.08
N GLU A 315 -12.55 -34.35 5.24
CA GLU A 315 -12.08 -35.63 5.77
C GLU A 315 -13.24 -36.53 6.26
N GLU A 316 -12.92 -37.79 6.44
CA GLU A 316 -13.89 -38.76 6.99
C GLU A 316 -14.26 -38.38 8.43
N GLY A 317 -15.58 -38.32 8.71
CA GLY A 317 -16.10 -37.89 10.01
C GLY A 317 -16.34 -36.40 10.16
N GLU A 318 -15.91 -35.56 9.21
CA GLU A 318 -16.30 -34.15 9.16
C GLU A 318 -17.72 -33.97 8.63
N SER A 319 -18.43 -32.95 9.14
CA SER A 319 -19.80 -32.66 8.65
C SER A 319 -19.76 -32.09 7.23
N PHE A 320 -20.64 -32.55 6.37
CA PHE A 320 -20.83 -31.98 5.04
C PHE A 320 -22.27 -31.47 4.85
N PRO A 321 -22.49 -30.23 4.38
CA PRO A 321 -21.46 -29.21 4.13
C PRO A 321 -20.76 -28.76 5.42
N PRO A 322 -19.55 -28.24 5.36
CA PRO A 322 -18.80 -27.76 6.53
C PRO A 322 -19.58 -26.66 7.27
N ARG A 323 -19.34 -26.52 8.58
CA ARG A 323 -20.09 -25.58 9.42
C ARG A 323 -20.05 -24.15 8.86
N GLY A 324 -21.23 -23.57 8.66
CA GLY A 324 -21.44 -22.24 8.09
C GLY A 324 -21.47 -22.20 6.57
N TRP A 325 -21.19 -23.32 5.91
CA TRP A 325 -21.31 -23.45 4.47
C TRP A 325 -22.62 -24.13 4.10
N GLU A 326 -23.19 -23.71 3.00
CA GLU A 326 -24.40 -24.29 2.42
C GLU A 326 -24.05 -24.94 1.09
N LEU A 327 -24.62 -26.13 0.85
CA LEU A 327 -24.51 -26.80 -0.42
C LEU A 327 -25.32 -26.04 -1.47
N SER A 328 -24.69 -25.62 -2.54
CA SER A 328 -25.32 -25.02 -3.70
C SER A 328 -25.08 -25.90 -4.91
N ILE A 329 -26.10 -26.65 -5.28
CA ILE A 329 -26.01 -27.64 -6.36
C ILE A 329 -27.24 -27.56 -7.24
N ARG A 330 -27.03 -27.67 -8.52
CA ARG A 330 -28.12 -27.81 -9.48
C ARG A 330 -28.47 -29.29 -9.74
N SER A 331 -29.73 -29.58 -9.99
CA SER A 331 -30.17 -30.91 -10.35
C SER A 331 -29.36 -31.54 -11.47
N GLY A 332 -28.86 -32.73 -11.25
CA GLY A 332 -27.98 -33.45 -12.17
C GLY A 332 -26.47 -33.18 -12.02
N ASN A 333 -26.08 -32.15 -11.25
CA ASN A 333 -24.67 -31.87 -10.96
C ASN A 333 -24.23 -32.56 -9.65
N ILE A 334 -22.93 -32.63 -9.42
CA ILE A 334 -22.34 -33.28 -8.26
C ILE A 334 -21.52 -32.26 -7.45
N CYS A 335 -21.71 -32.27 -6.13
CA CYS A 335 -20.82 -31.58 -5.19
C CYS A 335 -20.82 -32.37 -3.88
N ARG A 336 -19.75 -33.09 -3.60
CA ARG A 336 -19.58 -33.95 -2.43
C ARG A 336 -18.12 -34.17 -2.08
N PRO A 337 -17.82 -34.58 -0.83
CA PRO A 337 -16.53 -35.13 -0.48
C PRO A 337 -16.24 -36.40 -1.29
N ASP A 338 -15.06 -36.54 -1.83
CA ASP A 338 -14.68 -37.67 -2.68
C ASP A 338 -13.18 -37.94 -2.60
N GLU A 339 -12.80 -39.21 -2.57
CA GLU A 339 -11.41 -39.62 -2.54
C GLU A 339 -10.64 -39.28 -3.83
N SER A 340 -11.35 -39.25 -4.98
CA SER A 340 -10.77 -38.88 -6.26
C SER A 340 -10.40 -37.39 -6.34
N ALA A 341 -11.00 -36.56 -5.49
CA ALA A 341 -10.75 -35.13 -5.39
C ALA A 341 -9.64 -34.76 -4.40
N LYS A 342 -9.01 -35.76 -3.80
CA LYS A 342 -7.89 -35.60 -2.87
C LYS A 342 -6.74 -34.81 -3.50
N LEU A 343 -6.29 -33.74 -2.84
CA LEU A 343 -5.14 -32.95 -3.24
C LEU A 343 -4.02 -32.98 -2.17
N THR A 344 -4.38 -32.90 -0.90
CA THR A 344 -3.44 -32.85 0.23
C THR A 344 -3.71 -33.91 1.29
N ASP A 345 -5.00 -34.16 1.57
CA ASP A 345 -5.47 -35.02 2.65
C ASP A 345 -6.15 -36.30 2.11
N ALA A 346 -6.99 -37.01 2.88
CA ALA A 346 -7.60 -38.24 2.44
C ALA A 346 -8.73 -38.03 1.43
N ARG A 347 -9.47 -36.92 1.54
CA ARG A 347 -10.59 -36.54 0.67
C ARG A 347 -10.55 -35.07 0.32
N GLY A 348 -11.08 -34.72 -0.86
CA GLY A 348 -11.34 -33.36 -1.29
C GLY A 348 -12.80 -33.20 -1.71
N LEU A 349 -13.20 -32.01 -2.10
CA LEU A 349 -14.52 -31.70 -2.63
C LEU A 349 -14.53 -31.90 -4.15
N LEU A 350 -15.30 -32.88 -4.62
CA LEU A 350 -15.58 -33.09 -6.03
C LEU A 350 -16.76 -32.21 -6.44
N CYS A 351 -16.53 -31.29 -7.38
CA CYS A 351 -17.57 -30.49 -8.03
C CYS A 351 -17.64 -30.83 -9.52
N GLN A 352 -18.84 -31.19 -10.01
CA GLN A 352 -19.05 -31.49 -11.43
C GLN A 352 -20.30 -30.79 -11.97
N ASP A 353 -20.13 -30.05 -13.08
CA ASP A 353 -21.26 -29.63 -13.92
C ASP A 353 -21.31 -30.53 -15.15
N LEU A 354 -22.40 -31.28 -15.26
CA LEU A 354 -22.60 -32.27 -16.30
C LEU A 354 -23.40 -31.71 -17.50
N GLY A 355 -23.23 -30.42 -17.81
CA GLY A 355 -23.89 -29.80 -18.94
C GLY A 355 -25.25 -29.21 -18.66
N SER A 356 -25.47 -28.74 -17.45
CA SER A 356 -26.74 -28.18 -17.00
C SER A 356 -27.20 -26.99 -17.87
N THR A 357 -28.52 -26.85 -18.01
CA THR A 357 -29.15 -25.71 -18.70
C THR A 357 -29.03 -24.42 -17.86
N ARG A 358 -29.48 -23.26 -18.35
CA ARG A 358 -29.48 -21.99 -17.61
C ARG A 358 -30.11 -22.11 -16.21
N GLY A 359 -29.48 -21.55 -15.19
CA GLY A 359 -29.96 -21.61 -13.80
C GLY A 359 -29.09 -20.82 -12.82
N PRO A 360 -29.09 -21.16 -11.52
CA PRO A 360 -28.31 -20.46 -10.51
C PRO A 360 -26.85 -20.30 -10.90
N LEU A 361 -26.23 -19.24 -10.41
CA LEU A 361 -24.85 -18.91 -10.76
C LEU A 361 -23.87 -20.00 -10.31
N ILE A 362 -24.04 -20.52 -9.08
CA ILE A 362 -23.27 -21.67 -8.58
C ILE A 362 -23.92 -22.93 -9.14
N ARG A 363 -23.20 -23.65 -9.98
CA ARG A 363 -23.65 -24.91 -10.61
C ARG A 363 -23.43 -26.11 -9.72
N ALA A 364 -22.25 -26.16 -9.11
CA ALA A 364 -21.88 -27.16 -8.12
C ALA A 364 -20.83 -26.56 -7.19
N GLY A 365 -21.12 -26.46 -5.91
CA GLY A 365 -20.19 -25.84 -4.98
C GLY A 365 -20.77 -25.57 -3.60
N LEU A 366 -20.05 -24.83 -2.82
CA LEU A 366 -20.41 -24.37 -1.48
C LEU A 366 -20.58 -22.84 -1.46
N ARG A 367 -21.54 -22.39 -0.67
CA ARG A 367 -21.82 -20.98 -0.40
C ARG A 367 -21.74 -20.70 1.09
N PHE A 368 -21.11 -19.62 1.47
CA PHE A 368 -21.02 -19.12 2.85
C PHE A 368 -21.68 -17.74 2.92
N ALA A 369 -22.66 -17.57 3.81
CA ALA A 369 -23.28 -16.28 4.05
C ALA A 369 -22.30 -15.35 4.80
N LEU A 370 -21.98 -14.20 4.21
CA LEU A 370 -21.16 -13.18 4.84
C LEU A 370 -22.02 -12.31 5.75
N PRO A 371 -21.55 -11.95 6.95
CA PRO A 371 -22.28 -11.04 7.81
C PRO A 371 -22.35 -9.65 7.18
N ILE A 372 -23.55 -9.15 6.97
CA ILE A 372 -23.80 -7.79 6.53
C ILE A 372 -24.05 -6.94 7.77
N ASP A 373 -23.02 -6.39 8.37
CA ASP A 373 -23.19 -5.36 9.38
C ASP A 373 -23.10 -3.98 8.70
N ARG A 374 -24.25 -3.43 8.34
CA ARG A 374 -24.35 -2.12 7.68
C ARG A 374 -23.84 -0.96 8.55
N ALA A 375 -23.66 -1.17 9.83
CA ALA A 375 -23.16 -0.18 10.78
C ALA A 375 -21.63 -0.15 10.88
N VAL A 376 -20.96 -1.21 10.40
CA VAL A 376 -19.51 -1.32 10.37
C VAL A 376 -19.02 -1.19 8.93
N ARG A 377 -17.96 -0.44 8.72
CA ARG A 377 -17.36 -0.12 7.40
C ARG A 377 -17.13 -1.38 6.54
N PRO A 378 -17.08 -1.23 5.20
CA PRO A 378 -16.95 -2.34 4.26
C PRO A 378 -15.81 -3.27 4.64
N MET A 379 -16.12 -4.55 4.80
CA MET A 379 -15.17 -5.59 5.20
C MET A 379 -14.36 -6.07 3.99
N SER A 380 -13.10 -6.45 4.22
CA SER A 380 -12.29 -7.14 3.22
C SER A 380 -12.30 -8.63 3.49
N TRP A 381 -12.24 -9.41 2.44
CA TRP A 381 -12.38 -10.84 2.50
C TRP A 381 -11.26 -11.54 1.75
N ARG A 382 -10.82 -12.66 2.29
CA ARG A 382 -9.89 -13.57 1.62
C ARG A 382 -10.52 -14.95 1.53
N LEU A 383 -10.64 -15.46 0.32
CA LEU A 383 -11.11 -16.80 0.03
C LEU A 383 -9.96 -17.59 -0.62
N LYS A 384 -9.59 -18.71 0.00
CA LYS A 384 -8.45 -19.53 -0.40
C LYS A 384 -8.87 -20.98 -0.51
N ALA A 385 -8.39 -21.66 -1.54
CA ALA A 385 -8.55 -23.10 -1.71
C ALA A 385 -7.44 -23.67 -2.59
N ASP A 386 -7.09 -24.93 -2.40
CA ASP A 386 -6.33 -25.70 -3.35
C ASP A 386 -7.30 -26.24 -4.41
N ILE A 387 -7.05 -25.92 -5.68
CA ILE A 387 -7.98 -26.23 -6.79
C ILE A 387 -7.22 -26.93 -7.90
N LYS A 388 -7.75 -28.08 -8.35
CA LYS A 388 -7.30 -28.82 -9.53
C LYS A 388 -8.43 -28.91 -10.53
N PRO A 389 -8.33 -28.24 -11.68
CA PRO A 389 -9.23 -28.48 -12.80
C PRO A 389 -8.92 -29.86 -13.39
N ALA A 390 -9.87 -30.80 -13.31
CA ALA A 390 -9.69 -32.16 -13.82
C ALA A 390 -10.26 -32.32 -15.24
N GLU A 391 -11.40 -31.67 -15.53
CA GLU A 391 -12.00 -31.67 -16.87
C GLU A 391 -12.58 -30.29 -17.17
N LEU A 392 -12.26 -29.73 -18.33
CA LEU A 392 -12.73 -28.42 -18.76
C LEU A 392 -13.16 -28.43 -20.22
N GLN A 393 -14.39 -28.87 -20.48
CA GLN A 393 -15.00 -28.76 -21.81
C GLN A 393 -15.66 -27.38 -21.97
N MET A 394 -14.82 -26.38 -22.26
CA MET A 394 -15.24 -25.00 -22.41
C MET A 394 -14.94 -24.50 -23.82
N GLY A 395 -15.84 -23.71 -24.39
CA GLY A 395 -15.60 -22.98 -25.63
C GLY A 395 -14.55 -21.90 -25.47
N LYS A 396 -13.89 -21.52 -26.57
CA LYS A 396 -12.93 -20.40 -26.60
C LYS A 396 -13.60 -19.10 -26.15
N GLY A 397 -12.91 -18.31 -25.34
CA GLY A 397 -13.43 -17.05 -24.81
C GLY A 397 -14.39 -17.19 -23.62
N LEU A 398 -14.77 -18.40 -23.23
CA LEU A 398 -15.60 -18.62 -22.06
C LEU A 398 -14.78 -18.64 -20.76
N ALA A 399 -15.41 -18.24 -19.68
CA ALA A 399 -14.81 -18.24 -18.34
C ALA A 399 -15.72 -18.95 -17.34
N MET A 400 -15.10 -19.62 -16.37
CA MET A 400 -15.72 -20.05 -15.13
C MET A 400 -15.01 -19.40 -13.93
N HIS A 401 -15.67 -19.38 -12.78
CA HIS A 401 -15.20 -18.69 -11.60
C HIS A 401 -15.12 -19.65 -10.42
N PRO A 402 -13.93 -20.17 -10.08
CA PRO A 402 -13.79 -21.15 -9.01
C PRO A 402 -13.94 -20.56 -7.61
N LEU A 403 -13.63 -19.29 -7.42
CA LEU A 403 -13.79 -18.55 -6.17
C LEU A 403 -14.56 -17.26 -6.45
N VAL A 404 -15.65 -17.01 -5.72
CA VAL A 404 -16.53 -15.86 -5.97
C VAL A 404 -16.95 -15.15 -4.68
N PHE A 405 -17.21 -13.85 -4.82
CA PHE A 405 -17.98 -13.05 -3.88
C PHE A 405 -19.29 -12.62 -4.55
N LEU A 406 -20.39 -12.80 -3.87
CA LEU A 406 -21.74 -12.63 -4.41
C LEU A 406 -22.51 -11.57 -3.63
N ALA A 407 -23.44 -10.89 -4.30
CA ALA A 407 -24.52 -10.14 -3.69
C ALA A 407 -25.83 -10.70 -4.25
N GLY A 408 -26.60 -11.37 -3.38
CA GLY A 408 -27.70 -12.21 -3.84
C GLY A 408 -27.22 -13.30 -4.79
N ASN A 409 -27.69 -13.25 -6.03
CA ASN A 409 -27.29 -14.18 -7.10
C ASN A 409 -26.35 -13.56 -8.14
N GLU A 410 -25.73 -12.43 -7.84
CA GLU A 410 -24.84 -11.76 -8.78
C GLU A 410 -23.39 -11.77 -8.31
N ILE A 411 -22.45 -11.94 -9.24
CA ILE A 411 -21.03 -11.86 -8.93
C ILE A 411 -20.67 -10.40 -8.66
N VAL A 412 -20.05 -10.15 -7.52
CA VAL A 412 -19.43 -8.86 -7.18
C VAL A 412 -17.96 -8.89 -7.57
N ALA A 413 -17.27 -9.96 -7.23
CA ALA A 413 -15.87 -10.17 -7.57
C ALA A 413 -15.59 -11.68 -7.66
N ALA A 414 -14.65 -12.07 -8.51
CA ALA A 414 -14.31 -13.47 -8.71
C ALA A 414 -12.86 -13.68 -9.17
N ALA A 415 -12.29 -14.82 -8.80
CA ALA A 415 -11.22 -15.41 -9.60
C ALA A 415 -11.82 -16.04 -10.86
N CYS A 416 -11.13 -15.93 -11.97
CA CYS A 416 -11.58 -16.44 -13.27
C CYS A 416 -10.60 -17.48 -13.80
N LEU A 417 -11.13 -18.52 -14.43
CA LEU A 417 -10.39 -19.41 -15.31
C LEU A 417 -10.98 -19.27 -16.72
N ARG A 418 -10.17 -18.75 -17.65
CA ARG A 418 -10.62 -18.48 -19.02
C ARG A 418 -9.85 -19.30 -20.04
N LYS A 419 -10.57 -19.89 -20.99
CA LYS A 419 -9.98 -20.51 -22.17
C LYS A 419 -9.78 -19.45 -23.26
N VAL A 420 -8.53 -19.21 -23.64
CA VAL A 420 -8.18 -18.25 -24.69
C VAL A 420 -8.25 -18.88 -26.10
N VAL A 421 -8.03 -18.06 -27.13
CA VAL A 421 -8.14 -18.49 -28.52
C VAL A 421 -7.16 -19.62 -28.89
N SER A 422 -5.97 -19.64 -28.28
CA SER A 422 -4.98 -20.73 -28.46
C SER A 422 -5.45 -22.07 -27.89
N GLY A 423 -6.50 -22.09 -27.06
CA GLY A 423 -7.00 -23.29 -26.39
C GLY A 423 -6.43 -23.47 -24.97
N GLU A 424 -5.48 -22.67 -24.59
CA GLU A 424 -4.89 -22.66 -23.26
C GLU A 424 -5.80 -22.00 -22.21
N PHE A 425 -5.55 -22.31 -20.94
CA PHE A 425 -6.30 -21.77 -19.82
C PHE A 425 -5.44 -20.81 -19.00
N PHE A 426 -6.01 -19.65 -18.69
CA PHE A 426 -5.35 -18.63 -17.90
C PHE A 426 -6.22 -18.15 -16.73
N ALA A 427 -5.55 -17.89 -15.63
CA ALA A 427 -6.16 -17.30 -14.44
C ALA A 427 -6.29 -15.78 -14.58
N GLY A 428 -7.36 -15.27 -14.01
CA GLY A 428 -7.65 -13.84 -13.98
C GLY A 428 -8.55 -13.46 -12.82
N VAL A 429 -8.96 -12.22 -12.81
CA VAL A 429 -9.94 -11.69 -11.87
C VAL A 429 -11.00 -10.88 -12.59
N MET A 430 -12.18 -10.85 -12.00
CA MET A 430 -13.30 -10.06 -12.44
C MET A 430 -13.88 -9.28 -11.26
N ILE A 431 -14.25 -8.03 -11.51
CA ILE A 431 -14.94 -7.18 -10.53
C ILE A 431 -16.07 -6.40 -11.20
N ARG A 432 -17.21 -6.31 -10.52
CA ARG A 432 -18.34 -5.50 -10.98
C ARG A 432 -18.11 -4.04 -10.59
N SER A 433 -18.12 -3.16 -11.57
CA SER A 433 -18.05 -1.71 -11.35
C SER A 433 -19.42 -1.11 -11.02
N ARG A 434 -19.43 0.14 -10.58
CA ARG A 434 -20.63 0.85 -10.14
C ARG A 434 -21.71 0.98 -11.22
N ASP A 435 -21.31 1.09 -12.48
CA ASP A 435 -22.18 1.12 -13.66
C ASP A 435 -22.80 -0.23 -14.02
N GLY A 436 -22.51 -1.28 -13.21
CA GLY A 436 -23.00 -2.64 -13.41
C GLY A 436 -22.16 -3.44 -14.41
N LEU A 437 -21.17 -2.83 -15.05
CA LEU A 437 -20.27 -3.51 -15.99
C LEU A 437 -19.22 -4.32 -15.25
N PHE A 438 -18.76 -5.40 -15.89
CA PHE A 438 -17.67 -6.20 -15.37
C PHE A 438 -16.34 -5.74 -15.96
N ARG A 439 -15.36 -5.50 -15.09
CA ARG A 439 -13.96 -5.35 -15.47
C ARG A 439 -13.27 -6.67 -15.22
N GLU A 440 -12.68 -7.23 -16.26
CA GLU A 440 -11.93 -8.48 -16.20
C GLU A 440 -10.48 -8.23 -16.61
N ARG A 441 -9.56 -8.91 -15.94
CA ARG A 441 -8.15 -8.93 -16.30
C ARG A 441 -7.61 -10.34 -16.18
N ILE A 442 -7.06 -10.83 -17.27
CA ILE A 442 -6.43 -12.14 -17.36
C ILE A 442 -4.92 -11.94 -17.44
N ASN A 443 -4.16 -12.77 -16.74
CA ASN A 443 -2.71 -12.81 -16.93
C ASN A 443 -2.38 -13.83 -18.02
N GLY A 444 -2.09 -13.36 -19.21
CA GLY A 444 -1.72 -14.20 -20.36
C GLY A 444 -0.26 -14.69 -20.37
N GLY A 445 0.51 -14.40 -19.32
CA GLY A 445 1.88 -14.89 -19.17
C GLY A 445 1.97 -16.21 -18.39
N GLU A 446 3.17 -16.78 -18.29
CA GLU A 446 3.44 -18.06 -17.62
C GLU A 446 2.89 -18.13 -16.18
N LYS A 447 2.96 -17.04 -15.41
CA LYS A 447 2.42 -16.99 -14.03
C LYS A 447 0.90 -17.16 -13.94
N GLY A 448 0.18 -16.86 -15.00
CA GLY A 448 -1.28 -16.99 -15.09
C GLY A 448 -1.74 -18.26 -15.77
N LYS A 449 -0.85 -19.03 -16.37
CA LYS A 449 -1.16 -20.25 -17.12
C LYS A 449 -1.57 -21.38 -16.16
N ILE A 450 -2.71 -22.00 -16.44
CA ILE A 450 -3.26 -23.11 -15.66
C ILE A 450 -3.22 -24.37 -16.49
N ALA A 451 -2.53 -25.37 -15.97
CA ALA A 451 -2.55 -26.73 -16.54
C ALA A 451 -3.72 -27.54 -15.96
N ILE A 452 -4.44 -28.23 -16.82
CA ILE A 452 -5.43 -29.23 -16.40
C ILE A 452 -4.72 -30.35 -15.67
N GLU A 453 -5.37 -30.97 -14.69
CA GLU A 453 -4.84 -32.03 -13.82
C GLU A 453 -3.72 -31.56 -12.86
N THR A 454 -3.41 -30.27 -12.82
CA THR A 454 -2.43 -29.72 -11.90
C THR A 454 -3.14 -28.93 -10.79
N ALA A 455 -2.86 -29.27 -9.54
CA ALA A 455 -3.36 -28.53 -8.39
C ALA A 455 -2.57 -27.21 -8.22
N ALA A 456 -3.29 -26.15 -7.94
CA ALA A 456 -2.72 -24.87 -7.56
C ALA A 456 -3.48 -24.29 -6.37
N ARG A 457 -2.78 -23.58 -5.52
CA ARG A 457 -3.38 -22.80 -4.44
C ARG A 457 -3.92 -21.50 -4.97
N TRP A 458 -5.21 -21.35 -4.97
CA TRP A 458 -5.91 -20.15 -5.39
C TRP A 458 -6.28 -19.31 -4.17
N GLU A 459 -5.97 -18.05 -4.21
CA GLU A 459 -6.38 -17.10 -3.19
C GLU A 459 -6.91 -15.84 -3.86
N VAL A 460 -8.15 -15.49 -3.58
CA VAL A 460 -8.75 -14.23 -4.01
C VAL A 460 -9.01 -13.35 -2.81
N GLU A 461 -8.40 -12.17 -2.84
CA GLU A 461 -8.61 -11.12 -1.85
C GLU A 461 -9.51 -10.04 -2.44
N LEU A 462 -10.60 -9.75 -1.75
CA LEU A 462 -11.45 -8.61 -2.01
C LEU A 462 -11.12 -7.52 -0.98
N LEU A 463 -10.31 -6.57 -1.38
CA LEU A 463 -9.85 -5.48 -0.51
C LEU A 463 -10.69 -4.24 -0.76
N ARG A 464 -11.38 -3.75 0.26
CA ARG A 464 -12.12 -2.51 0.18
C ARG A 464 -11.31 -1.32 0.68
N ILE A 465 -11.08 -0.36 -0.22
CA ILE A 465 -10.28 0.83 0.05
C ILE A 465 -11.24 2.03 0.18
N GLY A 466 -11.70 2.28 1.42
CA GLY A 466 -12.69 3.33 1.67
C GLY A 466 -14.09 2.98 1.13
N THR A 467 -14.96 3.97 0.99
CA THR A 467 -16.36 3.77 0.58
C THR A 467 -16.55 3.59 -0.92
N ARG A 468 -15.54 3.80 -1.75
CA ARG A 468 -15.69 3.88 -3.21
C ARG A 468 -14.74 3.00 -4.02
N GLN A 469 -13.66 2.52 -3.43
CA GLN A 469 -12.67 1.74 -4.18
C GLN A 469 -12.57 0.33 -3.61
N THR A 470 -12.56 -0.63 -4.50
CA THR A 470 -12.32 -2.03 -4.19
C THR A 470 -11.17 -2.54 -5.05
N THR A 471 -10.27 -3.26 -4.43
CA THR A 471 -9.21 -3.98 -5.14
C THR A 471 -9.49 -5.46 -5.04
N ILE A 472 -9.45 -6.17 -6.15
CA ILE A 472 -9.40 -7.62 -6.17
C ILE A 472 -7.99 -8.07 -6.55
N VAL A 473 -7.45 -9.00 -5.77
CA VAL A 473 -6.13 -9.59 -5.98
C VAL A 473 -6.29 -11.09 -6.10
N LEU A 474 -5.69 -11.67 -7.13
CA LEU A 474 -5.53 -13.12 -7.27
C LEU A 474 -4.08 -13.51 -7.01
N ARG A 475 -3.90 -14.51 -6.15
CA ARG A 475 -2.64 -15.21 -5.97
C ARG A 475 -2.79 -16.65 -6.43
N LEU A 476 -1.75 -17.17 -7.04
CA LEU A 476 -1.57 -18.58 -7.31
C LEU A 476 -0.28 -19.02 -6.63
N ASN A 477 -0.36 -20.06 -5.79
CA ASN A 477 0.79 -20.56 -5.02
C ASN A 477 1.52 -19.45 -4.25
N ASP A 478 0.71 -18.58 -3.61
CA ASP A 478 1.12 -17.40 -2.83
C ASP A 478 1.76 -16.24 -3.64
N GLU A 479 1.92 -16.36 -4.96
CA GLU A 479 2.38 -15.26 -5.85
C GLU A 479 1.21 -14.44 -6.41
N ILE A 480 1.33 -13.11 -6.43
CA ILE A 480 0.35 -12.24 -7.07
C ILE A 480 0.41 -12.44 -8.58
N VAL A 481 -0.70 -12.87 -9.16
CA VAL A 481 -0.86 -13.08 -10.60
C VAL A 481 -1.57 -11.91 -11.27
N VAL A 482 -2.64 -11.42 -10.64
CA VAL A 482 -3.47 -10.34 -11.19
C VAL A 482 -3.98 -9.44 -10.06
N ARG A 483 -4.07 -8.14 -10.37
CA ARG A 483 -4.73 -7.14 -9.52
C ARG A 483 -5.61 -6.23 -10.40
N ILE A 484 -6.82 -5.94 -9.94
CA ILE A 484 -7.70 -4.90 -10.51
C ILE A 484 -8.20 -3.98 -9.41
N ASN A 485 -8.21 -2.69 -9.71
CA ASN A 485 -8.88 -1.68 -8.92
C ASN A 485 -10.21 -1.33 -9.60
N GLY A 486 -11.30 -1.34 -8.83
CA GLY A 486 -12.65 -1.02 -9.31
C GLY A 486 -13.32 0.04 -8.45
N ASP A 487 -14.15 0.88 -9.06
CA ASP A 487 -15.07 1.79 -8.36
C ASP A 487 -16.39 1.05 -8.10
N THR A 488 -16.53 0.44 -6.91
CA THR A 488 -17.66 -0.46 -6.57
C THR A 488 -18.51 0.11 -5.44
N THR A 489 -18.94 1.32 -5.54
CA THR A 489 -19.52 2.08 -4.42
C THR A 489 -20.79 1.54 -3.80
N SER A 490 -21.49 0.59 -4.40
CA SER A 490 -22.84 0.24 -3.96
C SER A 490 -23.12 -1.24 -3.70
N VAL A 491 -22.22 -2.14 -4.06
CA VAL A 491 -22.52 -3.57 -3.96
C VAL A 491 -21.60 -4.25 -2.96
N GLU A 492 -22.13 -4.57 -1.77
CA GLU A 492 -21.41 -5.36 -0.79
C GLU A 492 -21.70 -6.85 -1.03
N PRO A 493 -20.69 -7.73 -0.97
CA PRO A 493 -20.94 -9.14 -1.02
C PRO A 493 -21.67 -9.59 0.25
N ASP A 494 -22.72 -10.38 0.07
CA ASP A 494 -23.48 -11.05 1.13
C ASP A 494 -23.11 -12.53 1.24
N ALA A 495 -22.35 -13.04 0.29
CA ALA A 495 -21.86 -14.41 0.32
C ALA A 495 -20.51 -14.58 -0.38
N ALA A 496 -19.76 -15.60 0.05
CA ALA A 496 -18.61 -16.15 -0.65
C ALA A 496 -18.97 -17.54 -1.19
N GLY A 497 -18.37 -17.94 -2.30
CA GLY A 497 -18.64 -19.24 -2.90
C GLY A 497 -17.38 -19.88 -3.49
N VAL A 498 -17.35 -21.21 -3.46
CA VAL A 498 -16.30 -22.03 -4.09
C VAL A 498 -16.95 -23.13 -4.91
N GLY A 499 -16.34 -23.45 -6.05
CA GLY A 499 -16.80 -24.51 -6.94
C GLY A 499 -16.97 -24.05 -8.38
N ILE A 500 -17.94 -24.61 -9.09
CA ILE A 500 -18.18 -24.29 -10.50
C ILE A 500 -19.23 -23.20 -10.61
N VAL A 501 -18.79 -22.01 -10.99
CA VAL A 501 -19.66 -20.83 -11.09
C VAL A 501 -19.56 -20.22 -12.49
N HIS A 502 -20.63 -20.24 -13.26
CA HIS A 502 -20.73 -19.62 -14.59
C HIS A 502 -22.18 -19.38 -15.03
N LYS A 503 -22.34 -18.57 -16.07
CA LYS A 503 -23.66 -18.24 -16.66
C LYS A 503 -23.99 -19.04 -17.93
N HIS A 504 -23.07 -19.85 -18.41
CA HIS A 504 -23.22 -20.58 -19.68
C HIS A 504 -24.01 -21.89 -19.49
N SER A 505 -24.51 -22.46 -20.55
CA SER A 505 -25.18 -23.77 -20.59
C SER A 505 -24.35 -24.76 -21.42
N GLY A 506 -24.46 -26.03 -21.11
CA GLY A 506 -23.81 -27.11 -21.88
C GLY A 506 -22.31 -27.27 -21.62
N LEU A 507 -21.75 -26.64 -20.60
CA LEU A 507 -20.37 -26.87 -20.21
C LEU A 507 -20.24 -28.10 -19.34
N GLN A 508 -19.21 -28.91 -19.61
CA GLN A 508 -18.85 -30.04 -18.74
C GLN A 508 -17.54 -29.68 -18.03
N ILE A 509 -17.61 -29.56 -16.71
CA ILE A 509 -16.51 -29.08 -15.89
C ILE A 509 -16.41 -29.97 -14.65
N THR A 510 -15.21 -30.43 -14.34
CA THR A 510 -14.87 -31.11 -13.10
C THR A 510 -13.78 -30.34 -12.37
N LEU A 511 -14.03 -29.95 -11.13
CA LEU A 511 -13.08 -29.37 -10.22
C LEU A 511 -12.90 -30.23 -8.99
N HIS A 512 -11.66 -30.39 -8.58
CA HIS A 512 -11.31 -30.90 -7.27
C HIS A 512 -10.89 -29.69 -6.40
N VAL A 513 -11.46 -29.59 -5.21
CA VAL A 513 -11.22 -28.49 -4.28
C VAL A 513 -10.84 -29.05 -2.92
N ASP A 514 -9.80 -28.50 -2.32
CA ASP A 514 -9.33 -28.90 -1.01
C ASP A 514 -8.86 -27.67 -0.20
N GLN A 515 -8.62 -27.84 1.10
CA GLN A 515 -8.09 -26.82 2.02
C GLN A 515 -8.83 -25.47 1.92
N LEU A 516 -10.15 -25.51 1.84
CA LEU A 516 -10.99 -24.34 1.73
C LEU A 516 -10.91 -23.49 3.00
N ARG A 517 -10.60 -22.22 2.83
CA ARG A 517 -10.52 -21.26 3.92
C ARG A 517 -11.12 -19.91 3.52
N LEU A 518 -12.06 -19.43 4.32
CA LEU A 518 -12.59 -18.08 4.24
C LEU A 518 -12.17 -17.31 5.49
N THR A 519 -11.51 -16.17 5.29
CA THR A 519 -11.08 -15.31 6.39
C THR A 519 -11.44 -13.87 6.07
N GLU A 520 -11.68 -13.11 7.12
CA GLU A 520 -11.65 -11.67 7.03
C GLU A 520 -10.21 -11.25 6.67
N ALA A 521 -10.03 -10.62 5.51
CA ALA A 521 -8.70 -10.26 5.05
C ALA A 521 -8.14 -9.13 5.92
N PRO A 522 -6.91 -9.25 6.42
CA PRO A 522 -6.20 -8.10 6.93
C PRO A 522 -6.04 -7.11 5.77
N ARG A 523 -6.43 -5.89 6.01
CA ARG A 523 -6.41 -4.82 4.99
C ARG A 523 -5.11 -4.07 5.02
#